data_7bd12befd574bb7e7375eced2aae62cc
#
_entry.id   7bd12befd574bb7e7375eced2aae62cc
#
_cell.length_a   1.000
_cell.length_b   1.000
_cell.length_c   1.000
_cell.angle_alpha   90.00
_cell.angle_beta   90.00
_cell.angle_gamma   90.00
#
_symmetry.space_group_name_H-M   'P 1'
#
loop_
_entity.id
_entity.type
_entity.pdbx_description
1 polymer ?
#
loop_
_entity_poly.entity_id
_entity_poly.type
_entity_poly.pdbx_seq_one_letter_code
_entity_poly.pdbx_strand_id
1 'polypeptide(L)'
;MANTEDVKNGYFKCEWGQLHYRSVNLDSKKPLLVMLHQSPLSSRNYQAALPYFADHFRVLALDTPGFGQSTPPNRVWSVQDYAKIALQSADALGVEQFYLFGRATGGVFAFVAALLSPERVEKLVLHGMPVYTEEERTDRLANFAPPYEIDDDAGHLRWIWDRIHSEYPWIDGHLAT
;
A
#
# COMPACT_ATOMS: atom_id res chain seq x y z
N MET A 1 -8.75 15.15 19.49
CA MET A 1 -8.68 13.83 18.84
C MET A 1 -8.80 14.09 17.35
N ALA A 2 -7.94 13.47 16.53
CA ALA A 2 -8.03 13.62 15.09
C ALA A 2 -9.36 13.03 14.59
N ASN A 3 -10.06 13.76 13.71
CA ASN A 3 -11.38 13.36 13.24
C ASN A 3 -11.24 12.55 11.94
N THR A 4 -11.67 11.29 11.96
CA THR A 4 -11.66 10.41 10.77
C THR A 4 -12.68 10.82 9.71
N GLU A 5 -13.63 11.71 10.02
CA GLU A 5 -14.58 12.28 9.05
C GLU A 5 -13.90 13.17 8.01
N ASP A 6 -12.69 13.67 8.30
CA ASP A 6 -11.90 14.47 7.36
C ASP A 6 -11.20 13.63 6.28
N VAL A 7 -11.23 12.29 6.39
CA VAL A 7 -10.63 11.39 5.40
C VAL A 7 -11.54 11.27 4.19
N LYS A 8 -11.05 11.73 3.05
CA LYS A 8 -11.75 11.66 1.76
C LYS A 8 -11.24 10.47 0.93
N ASN A 9 -12.12 9.89 0.12
CA ASN A 9 -11.79 8.88 -0.89
C ASN A 9 -11.80 9.53 -2.27
N GLY A 10 -10.96 9.02 -3.16
CA GLY A 10 -10.93 9.46 -4.54
C GLY A 10 -10.21 8.48 -5.45
N TYR A 11 -10.21 8.79 -6.75
CA TYR A 11 -9.59 7.96 -7.76
C TYR A 11 -8.77 8.81 -8.73
N PHE A 12 -7.58 8.33 -9.08
CA PHE A 12 -6.88 8.78 -10.27
C PHE A 12 -7.25 7.86 -11.45
N LYS A 13 -7.48 8.46 -12.61
CA LYS A 13 -7.63 7.71 -13.86
C LYS A 13 -6.25 7.38 -14.41
N CYS A 14 -5.97 6.09 -14.61
CA CYS A 14 -4.74 5.57 -15.17
C CYS A 14 -5.02 4.84 -16.49
N GLU A 15 -3.99 4.58 -17.31
CA GLU A 15 -4.12 3.84 -18.56
C GLU A 15 -4.65 2.41 -18.34
N TRP A 16 -4.33 1.81 -17.19
CA TRP A 16 -4.73 0.45 -16.81
C TRP A 16 -6.03 0.38 -16.00
N GLY A 17 -6.66 1.52 -15.65
CA GLY A 17 -7.89 1.57 -14.88
C GLY A 17 -7.94 2.73 -13.90
N GLN A 18 -8.36 2.47 -12.66
CA GLN A 18 -8.49 3.47 -11.61
C GLN A 18 -7.61 3.12 -10.42
N LEU A 19 -6.86 4.11 -9.92
CA LEU A 19 -6.06 4.04 -8.71
C LEU A 19 -6.82 4.73 -7.58
N HIS A 20 -7.34 3.96 -6.64
CA HIS A 20 -8.04 4.50 -5.46
C HIS A 20 -7.05 5.04 -4.44
N TYR A 21 -7.49 6.06 -3.72
CA TYR A 21 -6.76 6.62 -2.58
C TYR A 21 -7.68 7.09 -1.46
N ARG A 22 -7.11 7.15 -0.25
CA ARG A 22 -7.61 7.93 0.88
C ARG A 22 -6.72 9.12 1.11
N SER A 23 -7.31 10.23 1.51
CA SER A 23 -6.56 11.47 1.65
C SER A 23 -7.07 12.38 2.75
N VAL A 24 -6.18 13.25 3.22
CA VAL A 24 -6.52 14.42 4.02
C VAL A 24 -5.79 15.64 3.47
N ASN A 25 -6.45 16.79 3.48
CA ASN A 25 -5.88 18.09 3.10
C ASN A 25 -5.28 18.18 1.69
N LEU A 26 -5.74 17.40 0.69
CA LEU A 26 -5.15 17.45 -0.65
C LEU A 26 -5.17 18.85 -1.29
N ASP A 27 -6.19 19.65 -0.97
CA ASP A 27 -6.35 21.01 -1.50
C ASP A 27 -5.40 22.04 -0.83
N SER A 28 -4.66 21.63 0.21
CA SER A 28 -3.72 22.51 0.89
C SER A 28 -2.41 22.66 0.12
N LYS A 29 -1.64 23.70 0.45
CA LYS A 29 -0.30 23.93 -0.07
C LYS A 29 0.81 23.26 0.75
N LYS A 30 0.44 22.42 1.73
CA LYS A 30 1.39 21.67 2.57
C LYS A 30 2.17 20.66 1.73
N PRO A 31 3.35 20.23 2.19
CA PRO A 31 4.11 19.16 1.53
C PRO A 31 3.25 17.89 1.36
N LEU A 32 3.43 17.17 0.25
CA LEU A 32 2.73 15.92 -0.01
C LEU A 32 3.43 14.76 0.70
N LEU A 33 2.66 13.94 1.43
CA LEU A 33 3.08 12.64 1.94
C LEU A 33 2.31 11.54 1.22
N VAL A 34 3.00 10.71 0.45
CA VAL A 34 2.42 9.51 -0.17
C VAL A 34 2.69 8.31 0.72
N MET A 35 1.67 7.47 0.96
CA MET A 35 1.75 6.29 1.81
C MET A 35 1.36 5.03 1.05
N LEU A 36 2.23 4.00 1.10
CA LEU A 36 2.04 2.71 0.44
C LEU A 36 1.87 1.60 1.47
N HIS A 37 0.74 0.87 1.40
CA HIS A 37 0.36 -0.17 2.35
C HIS A 37 1.07 -1.51 2.08
N GLN A 38 1.03 -2.39 3.08
CA GLN A 38 1.46 -3.78 2.95
C GLN A 38 0.39 -4.62 2.21
N SER A 39 0.82 -5.61 1.43
CA SER A 39 -0.07 -6.63 0.87
C SER A 39 -0.41 -7.68 1.96
N PRO A 40 -1.66 -8.22 1.97
CA PRO A 40 -2.76 -8.01 1.03
C PRO A 40 -3.76 -6.91 1.46
N LEU A 41 -3.34 -5.94 2.24
CA LEU A 41 -4.21 -4.90 2.80
C LEU A 41 -4.52 -3.77 1.78
N SER A 42 -4.94 -2.61 2.28
CA SER A 42 -5.26 -1.42 1.48
C SER A 42 -4.94 -0.14 2.26
N SER A 43 -5.13 1.02 1.65
CA SER A 43 -5.02 2.33 2.30
C SER A 43 -5.92 2.49 3.53
N ARG A 44 -6.96 1.64 3.67
CA ARG A 44 -7.82 1.59 4.86
C ARG A 44 -7.03 1.39 6.15
N ASN A 45 -5.88 0.71 6.07
CA ASN A 45 -4.97 0.53 7.20
C ASN A 45 -4.48 1.84 7.81
N TYR A 46 -4.48 2.91 7.02
CA TYR A 46 -4.03 4.24 7.46
C TYR A 46 -5.18 5.17 7.85
N GLN A 47 -6.44 4.75 7.67
CA GLN A 47 -7.60 5.63 7.88
C GLN A 47 -7.59 6.32 9.24
N ALA A 48 -7.28 5.61 10.30
CA ALA A 48 -7.20 6.19 11.65
C ALA A 48 -5.96 7.06 11.86
N ALA A 49 -4.89 6.86 11.08
CA ALA A 49 -3.64 7.58 11.21
C ALA A 49 -3.60 8.86 10.38
N LEU A 50 -4.28 8.90 9.22
CA LEU A 50 -4.23 10.02 8.28
C LEU A 50 -4.49 11.39 8.93
N PRO A 51 -5.51 11.57 9.80
CA PRO A 51 -5.80 12.87 10.40
C PRO A 51 -4.66 13.42 11.27
N TYR A 52 -3.81 12.55 11.85
CA TYR A 52 -2.67 13.00 12.68
C TYR A 52 -1.56 13.68 11.88
N PHE A 53 -1.51 13.45 10.57
CA PHE A 53 -0.55 14.09 9.67
C PHE A 53 -1.08 15.40 9.08
N ALA A 54 -2.39 15.69 9.22
CA ALA A 54 -3.07 16.80 8.58
C ALA A 54 -2.52 18.20 8.96
N ASP A 55 -1.91 18.31 10.16
CA ASP A 55 -1.31 19.58 10.60
C ASP A 55 -0.05 19.95 9.81
N HIS A 56 0.66 18.96 9.27
CA HIS A 56 1.95 19.15 8.62
C HIS A 56 1.94 18.82 7.13
N PHE A 57 1.04 17.95 6.68
CA PHE A 57 1.02 17.40 5.33
C PHE A 57 -0.36 17.46 4.69
N ARG A 58 -0.40 17.46 3.37
CA ARG A 58 -1.46 16.85 2.60
C ARG A 58 -1.08 15.39 2.37
N VAL A 59 -1.97 14.45 2.70
CA VAL A 59 -1.64 13.02 2.72
C VAL A 59 -2.43 12.28 1.69
N LEU A 60 -1.74 11.37 0.99
CA LEU A 60 -2.30 10.51 -0.04
C LEU A 60 -1.90 9.05 0.27
N ALA A 61 -2.84 8.26 0.79
CA ALA A 61 -2.65 6.83 0.99
C ALA A 61 -3.27 6.06 -0.19
N LEU A 62 -2.43 5.39 -0.98
CA LEU A 62 -2.82 4.69 -2.20
C LEU A 62 -3.26 3.25 -1.89
N ASP A 63 -4.28 2.76 -2.60
CA ASP A 63 -4.51 1.32 -2.75
C ASP A 63 -3.64 0.82 -3.90
N THR A 64 -2.71 -0.10 -3.63
CA THR A 64 -1.89 -0.70 -4.69
C THR A 64 -2.76 -1.42 -5.71
N PRO A 65 -2.47 -1.36 -7.02
CA PRO A 65 -3.24 -2.03 -8.07
C PRO A 65 -3.51 -3.50 -7.75
N GLY A 66 -4.78 -3.90 -7.85
CA GLY A 66 -5.24 -5.24 -7.47
C GLY A 66 -5.62 -5.40 -5.98
N PHE A 67 -5.46 -4.34 -5.16
CA PHE A 67 -5.85 -4.32 -3.76
C PHE A 67 -6.85 -3.20 -3.48
N GLY A 68 -7.60 -3.36 -2.39
CA GLY A 68 -8.60 -2.38 -1.97
C GLY A 68 -9.62 -2.09 -3.06
N GLN A 69 -9.74 -0.84 -3.48
CA GLN A 69 -10.66 -0.38 -4.50
C GLN A 69 -9.96 0.00 -5.82
N SER A 70 -8.67 -0.27 -5.95
CA SER A 70 -7.93 -0.06 -7.20
C SER A 70 -8.18 -1.18 -8.20
N THR A 71 -8.28 -0.81 -9.48
CA THR A 71 -8.40 -1.80 -10.57
C THR A 71 -7.21 -2.74 -10.56
N PRO A 72 -7.42 -4.06 -10.74
CA PRO A 72 -6.32 -5.00 -10.88
C PRO A 72 -5.56 -4.77 -12.20
N PRO A 73 -4.24 -4.99 -12.22
CA PRO A 73 -3.47 -4.93 -13.45
C PRO A 73 -3.96 -5.97 -14.48
N ASN A 74 -3.90 -5.62 -15.76
CA ASN A 74 -4.27 -6.52 -16.86
C ASN A 74 -3.15 -7.50 -17.28
N ARG A 75 -2.00 -7.44 -16.61
CA ARG A 75 -0.83 -8.31 -16.78
C ARG A 75 -0.12 -8.47 -15.45
N VAL A 76 0.84 -9.38 -15.37
CA VAL A 76 1.74 -9.43 -14.21
C VAL A 76 2.61 -8.17 -14.20
N TRP A 77 2.58 -7.44 -13.09
CA TRP A 77 3.39 -6.25 -12.88
C TRP A 77 4.70 -6.59 -12.18
N SER A 78 5.76 -5.91 -12.62
CA SER A 78 7.04 -5.90 -11.91
C SER A 78 6.97 -4.99 -10.67
N VAL A 79 7.95 -5.11 -9.77
CA VAL A 79 8.09 -4.19 -8.63
C VAL A 79 8.24 -2.74 -9.10
N GLN A 80 8.91 -2.51 -10.24
CA GLN A 80 9.05 -1.18 -10.84
C GLN A 80 7.72 -0.60 -11.32
N ASP A 81 6.83 -1.44 -11.86
CA ASP A 81 5.48 -0.99 -12.25
C ASP A 81 4.70 -0.50 -11.03
N TYR A 82 4.72 -1.27 -9.93
CA TYR A 82 4.10 -0.86 -8.67
C TYR A 82 4.74 0.39 -8.06
N ALA A 83 6.06 0.52 -8.13
CA ALA A 83 6.77 1.68 -7.61
C ALA A 83 6.37 2.99 -8.31
N LYS A 84 6.12 2.93 -9.63
CA LYS A 84 5.73 4.10 -10.43
C LYS A 84 4.40 4.72 -10.02
N ILE A 85 3.50 3.99 -9.35
CA ILE A 85 2.21 4.56 -8.93
C ILE A 85 2.37 5.74 -7.98
N ALA A 86 3.40 5.72 -7.11
CA ALA A 86 3.68 6.86 -6.22
C ALA A 86 4.10 8.11 -7.00
N LEU A 87 4.96 7.95 -8.01
CA LEU A 87 5.41 9.03 -8.88
C LEU A 87 4.24 9.58 -9.71
N GLN A 88 3.47 8.70 -10.36
CA GLN A 88 2.31 9.07 -11.16
C GLN A 88 1.21 9.78 -10.34
N SER A 89 1.02 9.37 -9.08
CA SER A 89 0.06 10.04 -8.20
C SER A 89 0.50 11.45 -7.80
N ALA A 90 1.81 11.67 -7.61
CA ALA A 90 2.37 13.00 -7.40
C ALA A 90 2.25 13.86 -8.66
N ASP A 91 2.49 13.28 -9.85
CA ASP A 91 2.30 13.96 -11.14
C ASP A 91 0.84 14.40 -11.35
N ALA A 92 -0.12 13.53 -11.03
CA ALA A 92 -1.54 13.85 -11.12
C ALA A 92 -1.96 15.01 -10.21
N LEU A 93 -1.20 15.28 -9.15
CA LEU A 93 -1.38 16.40 -8.22
C LEU A 93 -0.50 17.62 -8.58
N GLY A 94 0.29 17.57 -9.64
CA GLY A 94 1.24 18.62 -10.03
C GLY A 94 2.36 18.84 -9.01
N VAL A 95 2.82 17.77 -8.34
CA VAL A 95 3.81 17.81 -7.27
C VAL A 95 5.15 17.24 -7.75
N GLU A 96 6.17 18.06 -7.78
CA GLU A 96 7.52 17.65 -8.19
C GLU A 96 8.24 16.84 -7.10
N GLN A 97 8.22 17.32 -5.86
CA GLN A 97 8.90 16.68 -4.74
C GLN A 97 7.91 16.33 -3.62
N PHE A 98 8.09 15.16 -3.02
CA PHE A 98 7.17 14.64 -2.00
C PHE A 98 7.90 13.75 -1.00
N TYR A 99 7.22 13.54 0.15
CA TYR A 99 7.62 12.59 1.17
C TYR A 99 6.98 11.24 0.89
N LEU A 100 7.72 10.16 1.12
CA LEU A 100 7.26 8.82 0.82
C LEU A 100 7.38 7.90 2.02
N PHE A 101 6.29 7.26 2.37
CA PHE A 101 6.21 6.23 3.40
C PHE A 101 5.79 4.90 2.78
N GLY A 102 6.48 3.81 3.15
CA GLY A 102 6.10 2.47 2.72
C GLY A 102 6.20 1.45 3.85
N ARG A 103 5.17 0.60 3.98
CA ARG A 103 5.15 -0.48 4.96
C ARG A 103 5.24 -1.84 4.28
N ALA A 104 6.14 -2.73 4.77
CA ALA A 104 6.36 -4.08 4.26
C ALA A 104 6.49 -4.09 2.72
N THR A 105 5.56 -4.71 1.97
CA THR A 105 5.54 -4.71 0.50
C THR A 105 5.49 -3.28 -0.07
N GLY A 106 4.69 -2.40 0.52
CA GLY A 106 4.68 -0.97 0.16
C GLY A 106 6.03 -0.29 0.42
N GLY A 107 6.80 -0.78 1.40
CA GLY A 107 8.18 -0.35 1.64
C GLY A 107 9.11 -0.68 0.48
N VAL A 108 8.96 -1.88 -0.11
CA VAL A 108 9.72 -2.28 -1.32
C VAL A 108 9.40 -1.35 -2.48
N PHE A 109 8.11 -1.05 -2.70
CA PHE A 109 7.68 -0.14 -3.77
C PHE A 109 8.17 1.28 -3.55
N ALA A 110 8.11 1.77 -2.30
CA ALA A 110 8.61 3.09 -1.93
C ALA A 110 10.13 3.21 -2.12
N PHE A 111 10.88 2.19 -1.73
CA PHE A 111 12.33 2.13 -1.93
C PHE A 111 12.70 2.18 -3.42
N VAL A 112 12.03 1.38 -4.23
CA VAL A 112 12.26 1.36 -5.69
C VAL A 112 11.83 2.68 -6.34
N ALA A 113 10.73 3.31 -5.91
CA ALA A 113 10.33 4.63 -6.40
C ALA A 113 11.39 5.70 -6.13
N ALA A 114 11.99 5.68 -4.92
CA ALA A 114 13.07 6.58 -4.56
C ALA A 114 14.36 6.31 -5.36
N LEU A 115 14.63 5.07 -5.75
CA LEU A 115 15.75 4.75 -6.66
C LEU A 115 15.49 5.19 -8.10
N LEU A 116 14.25 5.12 -8.58
CA LEU A 116 13.87 5.51 -9.95
C LEU A 116 13.91 7.04 -10.13
N SER A 117 13.62 7.80 -9.09
CA SER A 117 13.54 9.25 -9.15
C SER A 117 13.99 9.88 -7.81
N PRO A 118 15.29 9.79 -7.48
CA PRO A 118 15.81 10.22 -6.18
C PRO A 118 15.63 11.73 -5.95
N GLU A 119 15.59 12.53 -7.00
CA GLU A 119 15.37 13.98 -6.95
C GLU A 119 13.93 14.34 -6.56
N ARG A 120 12.98 13.39 -6.69
CA ARG A 120 11.57 13.60 -6.40
C ARG A 120 11.20 13.25 -4.95
N VAL A 121 11.96 12.35 -4.30
CA VAL A 121 11.66 11.86 -2.96
C VAL A 121 12.53 12.61 -1.93
N GLU A 122 11.96 13.62 -1.29
CA GLU A 122 12.67 14.42 -0.29
C GLU A 122 13.07 13.63 0.94
N LYS A 123 12.14 12.80 1.45
CA LYS A 123 12.36 11.90 2.59
C LYS A 123 11.65 10.58 2.32
N LEU A 124 12.33 9.49 2.70
CA LEU A 124 11.81 8.14 2.62
C LEU A 124 11.75 7.52 4.01
N VAL A 125 10.59 7.00 4.39
CA VAL A 125 10.40 6.23 5.62
C VAL A 125 9.98 4.81 5.24
N LEU A 126 10.77 3.82 5.67
CA LEU A 126 10.51 2.40 5.45
C LEU A 126 10.19 1.72 6.76
N HIS A 127 9.02 1.10 6.86
CA HIS A 127 8.58 0.38 8.04
C HIS A 127 8.43 -1.11 7.74
N GLY A 128 9.31 -1.92 8.33
CA GLY A 128 9.28 -3.39 8.18
C GLY A 128 9.44 -3.86 6.73
N MET A 129 10.22 -3.14 5.91
CA MET A 129 10.53 -3.56 4.55
C MET A 129 11.30 -4.88 4.58
N PRO A 130 10.84 -5.92 3.86
CA PRO A 130 11.54 -7.20 3.84
C PRO A 130 12.87 -7.09 3.07
N VAL A 131 13.93 -7.57 3.68
CA VAL A 131 15.24 -7.75 3.06
C VAL A 131 15.64 -9.20 3.31
N TYR A 132 15.83 -9.98 2.26
CA TYR A 132 16.10 -11.40 2.34
C TYR A 132 17.49 -11.73 1.80
N THR A 133 18.14 -12.70 2.43
CA THR A 133 19.26 -13.42 1.83
C THR A 133 18.77 -14.21 0.62
N GLU A 134 19.67 -14.71 -0.22
CA GLU A 134 19.28 -15.53 -1.37
C GLU A 134 18.65 -16.88 -0.93
N GLU A 135 19.09 -17.44 0.19
CA GLU A 135 18.51 -18.65 0.78
C GLU A 135 17.06 -18.39 1.25
N GLU A 136 16.83 -17.34 2.04
CA GLU A 136 15.50 -16.94 2.50
C GLU A 136 14.57 -16.61 1.33
N ARG A 137 15.09 -15.95 0.30
CA ARG A 137 14.33 -15.64 -0.90
C ARG A 137 13.88 -16.90 -1.64
N THR A 138 14.77 -17.86 -1.78
CA THR A 138 14.48 -19.15 -2.43
C THR A 138 13.42 -19.92 -1.66
N ASP A 139 13.55 -20.02 -0.33
CA ASP A 139 12.55 -20.65 0.54
C ASP A 139 11.19 -19.96 0.42
N ARG A 140 11.16 -18.63 0.47
CA ARG A 140 9.90 -17.88 0.36
C ARG A 140 9.24 -18.04 -1.00
N LEU A 141 9.98 -18.06 -2.09
CA LEU A 141 9.41 -18.30 -3.42
C LEU A 141 8.75 -19.68 -3.52
N ALA A 142 9.28 -20.68 -2.82
CA ALA A 142 8.71 -22.02 -2.80
C ALA A 142 7.51 -22.15 -1.82
N ASN A 143 7.56 -21.48 -0.67
CA ASN A 143 6.70 -21.82 0.47
C ASN A 143 5.79 -20.68 0.94
N PHE A 144 6.01 -19.42 0.53
CA PHE A 144 5.25 -18.29 1.07
C PHE A 144 3.77 -18.29 0.66
N ALA A 145 3.47 -18.64 -0.57
CA ALA A 145 2.12 -18.70 -1.10
C ALA A 145 1.96 -19.96 -1.97
N PRO A 146 1.87 -21.16 -1.36
CA PRO A 146 1.66 -22.36 -2.13
C PRO A 146 0.35 -22.25 -2.90
N PRO A 147 0.29 -22.80 -4.12
CA PRO A 147 -0.95 -22.84 -4.87
C PRO A 147 -2.03 -23.60 -4.06
N TYR A 148 -3.22 -23.06 -4.02
CA TYR A 148 -4.39 -23.71 -3.44
C TYR A 148 -5.53 -23.70 -4.45
N GLU A 149 -6.35 -24.75 -4.42
CA GLU A 149 -7.55 -24.82 -5.22
C GLU A 149 -8.70 -24.13 -4.48
N ILE A 150 -9.47 -23.33 -5.22
CA ILE A 150 -10.71 -22.76 -4.72
C ILE A 150 -11.72 -23.90 -4.71
N ASP A 151 -12.25 -24.22 -3.53
CA ASP A 151 -13.26 -25.25 -3.34
C ASP A 151 -14.59 -24.66 -2.86
N ASP A 152 -15.68 -25.40 -3.09
CA ASP A 152 -17.03 -25.00 -2.69
C ASP A 152 -17.24 -25.10 -1.17
N ASP A 153 -16.37 -25.82 -0.46
CA ASP A 153 -16.39 -25.99 1.00
C ASP A 153 -15.61 -24.88 1.74
N ALA A 154 -15.15 -23.87 1.01
CA ALA A 154 -14.39 -22.73 1.54
C ALA A 154 -13.08 -23.11 2.28
N GLY A 155 -12.46 -24.24 1.93
CA GLY A 155 -11.22 -24.71 2.52
C GLY A 155 -10.07 -23.71 2.34
N HIS A 156 -10.01 -23.03 1.18
CA HIS A 156 -9.07 -21.96 0.90
C HIS A 156 -9.21 -20.76 1.85
N LEU A 157 -10.44 -20.40 2.25
CA LEU A 157 -10.67 -19.31 3.22
C LEU A 157 -10.25 -19.74 4.63
N ARG A 158 -10.50 -20.99 5.00
CA ARG A 158 -10.06 -21.56 6.28
C ARG A 158 -8.55 -21.59 6.38
N TRP A 159 -7.87 -21.99 5.31
CA TRP A 159 -6.41 -21.99 5.25
C TRP A 159 -5.81 -20.56 5.45
N ILE A 160 -6.39 -19.54 4.79
CA ILE A 160 -5.99 -18.14 4.98
C ILE A 160 -6.24 -17.68 6.42
N TRP A 161 -7.41 -18.05 6.97
CA TRP A 161 -7.78 -17.73 8.36
C TRP A 161 -6.79 -18.32 9.36
N ASP A 162 -6.51 -19.62 9.25
CA ASP A 162 -5.59 -20.33 10.15
C ASP A 162 -4.19 -19.77 10.07
N ARG A 163 -3.73 -19.40 8.87
CA ARG A 163 -2.43 -18.76 8.66
C ARG A 163 -2.37 -17.38 9.33
N ILE A 164 -3.38 -16.54 9.16
CA ILE A 164 -3.44 -15.22 9.80
C ILE A 164 -3.42 -15.38 11.32
N HIS A 165 -4.17 -16.31 11.88
CA HIS A 165 -4.21 -16.56 13.32
C HIS A 165 -2.89 -17.12 13.86
N SER A 166 -2.18 -17.93 13.11
CA SER A 166 -0.85 -18.42 13.50
C SER A 166 0.19 -17.32 13.57
N GLU A 167 0.14 -16.36 12.65
CA GLU A 167 1.06 -15.22 12.61
C GLU A 167 0.65 -14.10 13.59
N TYR A 168 -0.66 -13.95 13.84
CA TYR A 168 -1.24 -12.88 14.67
C TYR A 168 -2.28 -13.44 15.66
N PRO A 169 -1.87 -14.22 16.67
CA PRO A 169 -2.81 -14.90 17.58
C PRO A 169 -3.68 -13.97 18.43
N TRP A 170 -3.39 -12.66 18.43
CA TRP A 170 -4.20 -11.63 19.12
C TRP A 170 -5.29 -10.99 18.24
N ILE A 171 -5.43 -11.40 16.98
CA ILE A 171 -6.53 -10.93 16.14
C ILE A 171 -7.79 -11.68 16.55
N ASP A 172 -8.63 -11.04 17.34
CA ASP A 172 -9.98 -11.51 17.61
C ASP A 172 -10.85 -11.40 16.35
N GLY A 173 -11.73 -12.39 16.12
CA GLY A 173 -12.58 -12.45 14.93
C GLY A 173 -13.51 -11.25 14.68
N HIS A 174 -13.53 -10.28 15.57
CA HIS A 174 -14.26 -9.02 15.44
C HIS A 174 -13.59 -7.97 14.51
N LEU A 175 -12.34 -8.18 14.08
CA LEU A 175 -11.63 -7.27 13.18
C LEU A 175 -11.67 -7.72 11.70
N ALA A 176 -12.33 -8.81 11.40
CA ALA A 176 -12.44 -9.39 10.07
C ALA A 176 -13.69 -8.92 9.27
N THR A 177 -14.37 -7.86 9.74
CA THR A 177 -15.52 -7.25 9.03
C THR A 177 -15.17 -5.90 8.42
#